data_62f9fb6cff4ada24a3c73f654811c50d
#
_entry.id   62f9fb6cff4ada24a3c73f654811c50d
#
_cell.length_a   1.000
_cell.length_b   1.000
_cell.length_c   1.000
_cell.angle_alpha   90.00
_cell.angle_beta   90.00
_cell.angle_gamma   90.00
#
_symmetry.space_group_name_H-M   'P 1'
#
loop_
_entity.id
_entity.type
_entity.pdbx_description
1 polymer ?
#
loop_
_entity_poly.entity_id
_entity_poly.type
_entity_poly.pdbx_seq_one_letter_code
_entity_poly.pdbx_strand_id
1 'polypeptide(L)'
;MKHVKHGKKLISLLLSAAVAMSMTLSTVMTPLAASSSVSDLRQRLQELQTEQEKVNQQLKDAQSNKADAEALKTQLEQQKALILSQISNLSEQIGSLDEEIVNKQDEIDRKQQEVDQKQAEYDQRWADFKDRMRAMQRLNDGGSIALLSSATNLYQLLTFATTLDQIVNKDEDTCQQLENEHAELEQQRAELEQAKADLEATQADLETQKTALDGKTNELAQNISQTDANISAADAEIEANKAALIE
;
A
#
# COMPACT_ATOMS: atom_id res chain seq x y z
N MET A 1 19.07 61.81 -17.52
CA MET A 1 19.53 60.54 -18.10
C MET A 1 20.50 59.85 -17.14
N LYS A 2 20.02 59.25 -16.01
CA LYS A 2 20.90 58.52 -15.08
C LYS A 2 20.22 57.35 -14.34
N HIS A 3 19.02 56.89 -14.76
CA HIS A 3 18.31 55.83 -14.06
C HIS A 3 18.19 54.49 -14.82
N VAL A 4 18.79 54.32 -15.99
CA VAL A 4 18.66 53.09 -16.81
C VAL A 4 19.76 52.05 -16.52
N LYS A 5 20.85 52.39 -15.77
CA LYS A 5 21.97 51.48 -15.60
C LYS A 5 21.84 50.46 -14.43
N HIS A 6 20.86 50.59 -13.54
CA HIS A 6 20.73 49.69 -12.39
C HIS A 6 19.80 48.50 -12.65
N GLY A 7 18.88 48.64 -13.61
CA GLY A 7 17.98 47.54 -13.99
C GLY A 7 18.67 46.33 -14.67
N LYS A 8 19.69 46.62 -15.48
CA LYS A 8 20.41 45.57 -16.23
C LYS A 8 21.28 44.64 -15.38
N LYS A 9 21.71 45.08 -14.18
CA LYS A 9 22.53 44.25 -13.29
C LYS A 9 21.70 43.32 -12.40
N LEU A 10 20.45 43.65 -12.10
CA LEU A 10 19.54 42.79 -11.33
C LEU A 10 18.94 41.69 -12.21
N ILE A 11 18.69 41.99 -13.47
CA ILE A 11 18.20 41.01 -14.46
C ILE A 11 19.25 39.91 -14.72
N SER A 12 20.53 40.29 -14.79
CA SER A 12 21.63 39.31 -14.94
C SER A 12 21.80 38.35 -13.74
N LEU A 13 21.40 38.79 -12.53
CA LEU A 13 21.53 37.96 -11.33
C LEU A 13 20.37 36.95 -11.18
N LEU A 14 19.18 37.30 -11.66
CA LEU A 14 18.01 36.41 -11.71
C LEU A 14 18.15 35.34 -12.80
N LEU A 15 18.73 35.72 -13.96
CA LEU A 15 18.98 34.77 -15.03
C LEU A 15 20.01 33.70 -14.66
N SER A 16 20.99 34.05 -13.81
CA SER A 16 21.98 33.04 -13.31
C SER A 16 21.41 32.07 -12.33
N ALA A 17 20.36 32.42 -11.54
CA ALA A 17 19.67 31.53 -10.62
C ALA A 17 18.75 30.53 -11.36
N ALA A 18 18.10 30.96 -12.45
CA ALA A 18 17.24 30.10 -13.25
C ALA A 18 18.04 29.04 -14.03
N VAL A 19 19.23 29.38 -14.54
CA VAL A 19 20.12 28.46 -15.26
C VAL A 19 20.76 27.44 -14.32
N ALA A 20 21.03 27.81 -13.06
CA ALA A 20 21.58 26.87 -12.07
C ALA A 20 20.55 25.80 -11.61
N MET A 21 19.25 26.11 -11.68
CA MET A 21 18.19 25.13 -11.35
C MET A 21 17.89 24.15 -12.48
N SER A 22 18.11 24.54 -13.74
CA SER A 22 17.88 23.65 -14.89
C SER A 22 18.90 22.50 -15.00
N MET A 23 20.08 22.63 -14.37
CA MET A 23 21.11 21.57 -14.35
C MET A 23 20.86 20.47 -13.31
N THR A 24 20.03 20.72 -12.28
CA THR A 24 19.74 19.70 -11.27
C THR A 24 18.58 18.76 -11.66
N LEU A 25 17.76 19.15 -12.64
CA LEU A 25 16.67 18.29 -13.13
C LEU A 25 17.16 17.19 -14.07
N SER A 26 18.37 17.30 -14.62
CA SER A 26 18.88 16.32 -15.61
C SER A 26 19.48 15.05 -14.98
N THR A 27 19.67 15.02 -13.67
CA THR A 27 20.34 13.87 -13.00
C THR A 27 19.39 12.91 -12.29
N VAL A 28 18.06 13.10 -12.36
CA VAL A 28 17.10 12.23 -11.68
C VAL A 28 16.37 11.28 -12.67
N MET A 29 16.72 11.31 -13.93
CA MET A 29 16.29 10.26 -14.87
C MET A 29 17.27 9.09 -14.88
N THR A 30 17.48 8.45 -13.74
CA THR A 30 17.96 7.07 -13.74
C THR A 30 16.79 6.16 -14.13
N PRO A 31 16.96 5.22 -15.08
CA PRO A 31 15.90 4.26 -15.39
C PRO A 31 15.68 3.40 -14.15
N LEU A 32 14.55 3.60 -13.49
CA LEU A 32 14.14 2.83 -12.32
C LEU A 32 13.61 1.48 -12.81
N ALA A 33 14.53 0.56 -13.09
CA ALA A 33 14.24 -0.86 -13.16
C ALA A 33 14.53 -1.49 -11.80
N ALA A 34 13.79 -1.09 -10.79
CA ALA A 34 13.66 -1.79 -9.52
C ALA A 34 12.29 -1.43 -8.96
N SER A 35 11.56 -2.41 -8.49
CA SER A 35 10.27 -2.21 -7.82
C SER A 35 10.43 -1.20 -6.68
N SER A 36 10.19 0.07 -6.97
CA SER A 36 10.14 1.11 -5.95
C SER A 36 8.97 0.79 -5.03
N SER A 37 9.23 0.73 -3.73
CA SER A 37 8.18 0.48 -2.75
C SER A 37 7.18 1.64 -2.79
N VAL A 38 5.92 1.37 -2.44
CA VAL A 38 4.88 2.42 -2.33
C VAL A 38 5.33 3.57 -1.42
N SER A 39 6.14 3.28 -0.40
CA SER A 39 6.72 4.30 0.48
C SER A 39 7.68 5.24 -0.23
N ASP A 40 8.53 4.72 -1.12
CA ASP A 40 9.49 5.54 -1.88
C ASP A 40 8.77 6.45 -2.88
N LEU A 41 7.71 5.93 -3.52
CA LEU A 41 6.87 6.70 -4.42
C LEU A 41 6.09 7.81 -3.70
N ARG A 42 5.60 7.55 -2.48
CA ARG A 42 4.95 8.57 -1.64
C ARG A 42 5.90 9.68 -1.21
N GLN A 43 7.13 9.32 -0.83
CA GLN A 43 8.17 10.32 -0.50
C GLN A 43 8.47 11.19 -1.71
N ARG A 44 8.62 10.62 -2.89
CA ARG A 44 8.87 11.33 -4.13
C ARG A 44 7.72 12.27 -4.51
N LEU A 45 6.47 11.85 -4.29
CA LEU A 45 5.30 12.72 -4.48
C LEU A 45 5.35 13.94 -3.56
N GLN A 46 5.72 13.77 -2.31
CA GLN A 46 5.85 14.88 -1.35
C GLN A 46 6.94 15.87 -1.77
N GLU A 47 8.07 15.38 -2.26
CA GLU A 47 9.15 16.21 -2.81
C GLU A 47 8.66 17.04 -4.01
N LEU A 48 7.95 16.40 -4.96
CA LEU A 48 7.38 17.07 -6.12
C LEU A 48 6.32 18.11 -5.75
N GLN A 49 5.50 17.85 -4.73
CA GLN A 49 4.53 18.84 -4.23
C GLN A 49 5.23 20.07 -3.64
N THR A 50 6.30 19.87 -2.87
CA THR A 50 7.08 20.98 -2.30
C THR A 50 7.74 21.83 -3.41
N GLU A 51 8.23 21.18 -4.46
CA GLU A 51 8.83 21.86 -5.60
C GLU A 51 7.78 22.63 -6.41
N GLN A 52 6.59 22.07 -6.57
CA GLN A 52 5.45 22.76 -7.20
C GLN A 52 5.06 24.05 -6.44
N GLU A 53 4.99 24.00 -5.11
CA GLU A 53 4.70 25.19 -4.30
C GLU A 53 5.74 26.28 -4.52
N LYS A 54 7.01 25.92 -4.62
CA LYS A 54 8.12 26.83 -4.86
C LYS A 54 8.03 27.48 -6.24
N VAL A 55 7.75 26.69 -7.28
CA VAL A 55 7.54 27.22 -8.65
C VAL A 55 6.30 28.11 -8.71
N ASN A 56 5.22 27.76 -8.04
CA ASN A 56 4.01 28.59 -7.97
C ASN A 56 4.28 29.95 -7.30
N GLN A 57 5.13 30.01 -6.28
CA GLN A 57 5.52 31.26 -5.65
C GLN A 57 6.36 32.11 -6.61
N GLN A 58 7.35 31.52 -7.28
CA GLN A 58 8.16 32.21 -8.29
C GLN A 58 7.32 32.74 -9.44
N LEU A 59 6.29 32.01 -9.88
CA LEU A 59 5.35 32.45 -10.90
C LEU A 59 4.58 33.70 -10.46
N LYS A 60 4.06 33.72 -9.21
CA LYS A 60 3.38 34.87 -8.64
C LYS A 60 4.29 36.12 -8.61
N ASP A 61 5.53 35.93 -8.17
CA ASP A 61 6.52 36.97 -8.09
C ASP A 61 6.87 37.52 -9.49
N ALA A 62 7.00 36.66 -10.48
CA ALA A 62 7.22 37.03 -11.87
C ALA A 62 6.04 37.83 -12.47
N GLN A 63 4.81 37.38 -12.24
CA GLN A 63 3.59 38.05 -12.68
C GLN A 63 3.41 39.43 -12.04
N SER A 64 3.73 39.56 -10.73
CA SER A 64 3.58 40.82 -9.99
C SER A 64 4.56 41.90 -10.44
N ASN A 65 5.74 41.53 -10.91
CA ASN A 65 6.82 42.43 -11.29
C ASN A 65 6.85 42.79 -12.78
N LYS A 66 5.86 42.34 -13.58
CA LYS A 66 5.89 42.47 -15.06
C LYS A 66 7.23 42.02 -15.63
N ALA A 67 7.72 40.89 -15.07
CA ALA A 67 9.00 40.33 -15.48
C ALA A 67 8.97 39.94 -16.96
N ASP A 68 10.13 39.84 -17.53
CA ASP A 68 10.40 39.44 -18.91
C ASP A 68 9.52 38.26 -19.34
N ALA A 69 8.80 38.37 -20.42
CA ALA A 69 7.85 37.35 -20.91
C ALA A 69 8.52 35.99 -21.14
N GLU A 70 9.81 35.94 -21.46
CA GLU A 70 10.59 34.72 -21.58
C GLU A 70 10.76 34.00 -20.22
N ALA A 71 10.97 34.74 -19.14
CA ALA A 71 11.09 34.16 -17.78
C ALA A 71 9.74 33.59 -17.35
N LEU A 72 8.64 34.25 -17.61
CA LEU A 72 7.28 33.79 -17.34
C LEU A 72 6.97 32.49 -18.10
N LYS A 73 7.28 32.42 -19.37
CA LYS A 73 7.11 31.23 -20.21
C LYS A 73 7.88 30.03 -19.63
N THR A 74 9.15 30.23 -19.31
CA THR A 74 10.00 29.18 -18.74
C THR A 74 9.42 28.63 -17.43
N GLN A 75 8.89 29.51 -16.56
CA GLN A 75 8.28 29.06 -15.29
C GLN A 75 6.96 28.32 -15.49
N LEU A 76 6.15 28.71 -16.45
CA LEU A 76 4.91 28.01 -16.82
C LEU A 76 5.21 26.62 -17.39
N GLU A 77 6.23 26.49 -18.22
CA GLU A 77 6.67 25.19 -18.74
C GLU A 77 7.21 24.25 -17.61
N GLN A 78 7.94 24.81 -16.65
CA GLN A 78 8.40 24.05 -15.47
C GLN A 78 7.22 23.58 -14.60
N GLN A 79 6.23 24.45 -14.36
CA GLN A 79 5.01 24.07 -13.63
C GLN A 79 4.27 22.92 -14.31
N LYS A 80 4.09 23.02 -15.63
CA LYS A 80 3.47 21.95 -16.43
C LYS A 80 4.25 20.62 -16.30
N ALA A 81 5.57 20.66 -16.37
CA ALA A 81 6.42 19.47 -16.25
C ALA A 81 6.30 18.83 -14.85
N LEU A 82 6.24 19.65 -13.78
CA LEU A 82 6.06 19.14 -12.41
C LEU A 82 4.71 18.47 -12.20
N ILE A 83 3.62 19.05 -12.71
CA ILE A 83 2.28 18.45 -12.64
C ILE A 83 2.25 17.12 -13.40
N LEU A 84 2.82 17.04 -14.59
CA LEU A 84 2.93 15.78 -15.34
C LEU A 84 3.74 14.71 -14.57
N SER A 85 4.81 15.12 -13.91
CA SER A 85 5.61 14.22 -13.07
C SER A 85 4.82 13.71 -11.86
N GLN A 86 3.99 14.55 -11.23
CA GLN A 86 3.10 14.14 -10.14
C GLN A 86 2.05 13.12 -10.60
N ILE A 87 1.44 13.36 -11.77
CA ILE A 87 0.46 12.43 -12.37
C ILE A 87 1.12 11.08 -12.66
N SER A 88 2.32 11.07 -13.26
CA SER A 88 3.05 9.83 -13.52
C SER A 88 3.34 9.07 -12.22
N ASN A 89 3.79 9.77 -11.18
CA ASN A 89 4.08 9.15 -9.88
C ASN A 89 2.81 8.59 -9.22
N LEU A 90 1.69 9.31 -9.26
CA LEU A 90 0.40 8.81 -8.75
C LEU A 90 -0.06 7.57 -9.53
N SER A 91 0.10 7.56 -10.84
CA SER A 91 -0.23 6.42 -11.69
C SER A 91 0.62 5.17 -11.34
N GLU A 92 1.91 5.37 -11.07
CA GLU A 92 2.80 4.29 -10.62
C GLU A 92 2.40 3.77 -9.22
N GLN A 93 2.01 4.66 -8.30
CA GLN A 93 1.51 4.26 -6.97
C GLN A 93 0.22 3.44 -7.08
N ILE A 94 -0.71 3.86 -7.91
CA ILE A 94 -1.96 3.13 -8.19
C ILE A 94 -1.65 1.74 -8.74
N GLY A 95 -0.74 1.63 -9.71
CA GLY A 95 -0.32 0.34 -10.26
C GLY A 95 0.28 -0.58 -9.19
N SER A 96 1.15 -0.05 -8.33
CA SER A 96 1.76 -0.83 -7.24
C SER A 96 0.73 -1.27 -6.18
N LEU A 97 -0.28 -0.43 -5.89
CA LEU A 97 -1.35 -0.79 -4.97
C LEU A 97 -2.30 -1.82 -5.56
N ASP A 98 -2.61 -1.74 -6.86
CA ASP A 98 -3.41 -2.77 -7.55
C ASP A 98 -2.70 -4.14 -7.49
N GLU A 99 -1.38 -4.20 -7.72
CA GLU A 99 -0.59 -5.43 -7.58
C GLU A 99 -0.56 -5.94 -6.12
N GLU A 100 -0.41 -5.05 -5.16
CA GLU A 100 -0.43 -5.40 -3.72
C GLU A 100 -1.78 -5.99 -3.32
N ILE A 101 -2.89 -5.42 -3.80
CA ILE A 101 -4.25 -5.91 -3.55
C ILE A 101 -4.42 -7.32 -4.09
N VAL A 102 -3.98 -7.59 -5.33
CA VAL A 102 -4.07 -8.93 -5.93
C VAL A 102 -3.28 -9.94 -5.10
N ASN A 103 -2.05 -9.62 -4.72
CA ASN A 103 -1.19 -10.50 -3.93
C ASN A 103 -1.79 -10.78 -2.54
N LYS A 104 -2.34 -9.76 -1.87
CA LYS A 104 -3.02 -9.92 -0.57
C LYS A 104 -4.28 -10.79 -0.70
N GLN A 105 -5.07 -10.59 -1.76
CA GLN A 105 -6.26 -11.41 -2.00
C GLN A 105 -5.89 -12.89 -2.19
N ASP A 106 -4.88 -13.18 -3.01
CA ASP A 106 -4.40 -14.56 -3.22
C ASP A 106 -3.87 -15.19 -1.92
N GLU A 107 -3.24 -14.40 -1.05
CA GLU A 107 -2.78 -14.86 0.26
C GLU A 107 -3.96 -15.16 1.20
N ILE A 108 -4.96 -14.27 1.23
CA ILE A 108 -6.19 -14.45 2.01
C ILE A 108 -6.93 -15.71 1.57
N ASP A 109 -7.08 -15.92 0.26
CA ASP A 109 -7.77 -17.08 -0.28
C ASP A 109 -7.07 -18.39 0.09
N ARG A 110 -5.73 -18.42 0.05
CA ARG A 110 -4.95 -19.58 0.53
C ARG A 110 -5.12 -19.80 2.03
N LYS A 111 -4.99 -18.76 2.85
CA LYS A 111 -5.18 -18.86 4.30
C LYS A 111 -6.60 -19.31 4.65
N GLN A 112 -7.61 -18.83 3.93
CA GLN A 112 -8.99 -19.27 4.13
C GLN A 112 -9.14 -20.78 3.86
N GLN A 113 -8.57 -21.27 2.77
CA GLN A 113 -8.60 -22.71 2.44
C GLN A 113 -7.89 -23.55 3.52
N GLU A 114 -6.74 -23.09 4.02
CA GLU A 114 -5.99 -23.77 5.09
C GLU A 114 -6.80 -23.81 6.39
N VAL A 115 -7.44 -22.71 6.77
CA VAL A 115 -8.32 -22.65 7.96
C VAL A 115 -9.52 -23.57 7.80
N ASP A 116 -10.18 -23.56 6.64
CA ASP A 116 -11.35 -24.41 6.36
C ASP A 116 -10.97 -25.91 6.41
N GLN A 117 -9.82 -26.27 5.85
CA GLN A 117 -9.31 -27.64 5.91
C GLN A 117 -9.00 -28.07 7.36
N LYS A 118 -8.25 -27.27 8.10
CA LYS A 118 -7.91 -27.55 9.51
C LYS A 118 -9.17 -27.63 10.38
N GLN A 119 -10.15 -26.78 10.11
CA GLN A 119 -11.44 -26.83 10.80
C GLN A 119 -12.16 -28.15 10.54
N ALA A 120 -12.21 -28.61 9.31
CA ALA A 120 -12.83 -29.89 8.98
C ALA A 120 -12.11 -31.08 9.64
N GLU A 121 -10.77 -31.05 9.64
CA GLU A 121 -9.95 -32.07 10.33
C GLU A 121 -10.19 -32.05 11.85
N TYR A 122 -10.25 -30.88 12.46
CA TYR A 122 -10.58 -30.71 13.88
C TYR A 122 -11.98 -31.23 14.19
N ASP A 123 -12.99 -30.86 13.42
CA ASP A 123 -14.38 -31.29 13.62
C ASP A 123 -14.53 -32.81 13.54
N GLN A 124 -13.82 -33.46 12.61
CA GLN A 124 -13.78 -34.92 12.52
C GLN A 124 -13.16 -35.54 13.76
N ARG A 125 -11.96 -35.06 14.16
CA ARG A 125 -11.25 -35.57 15.35
C ARG A 125 -12.04 -35.34 16.64
N TRP A 126 -12.73 -34.20 16.73
CA TRP A 126 -13.59 -33.88 17.86
C TRP A 126 -14.82 -34.81 17.91
N ALA A 127 -15.42 -35.13 16.75
CA ALA A 127 -16.51 -36.09 16.66
C ALA A 127 -16.05 -37.50 17.12
N ASP A 128 -14.92 -37.97 16.60
CA ASP A 128 -14.35 -39.25 16.95
C ASP A 128 -14.01 -39.32 18.46
N PHE A 129 -13.47 -38.23 19.01
CA PHE A 129 -13.20 -38.13 20.45
C PHE A 129 -14.48 -38.22 21.31
N LYS A 130 -15.54 -37.46 20.90
CA LYS A 130 -16.84 -37.52 21.58
C LYS A 130 -17.46 -38.90 21.53
N ASP A 131 -17.38 -39.63 20.43
CA ASP A 131 -17.91 -40.97 20.30
C ASP A 131 -17.14 -41.96 21.17
N ARG A 132 -15.82 -41.81 21.26
CA ARG A 132 -14.99 -42.59 22.18
C ARG A 132 -15.32 -42.29 23.65
N MET A 133 -15.51 -41.01 24.00
CA MET A 133 -15.93 -40.64 25.37
C MET A 133 -17.29 -41.23 25.75
N ARG A 134 -18.26 -41.21 24.83
CA ARG A 134 -19.55 -41.85 25.07
C ARG A 134 -19.43 -43.37 25.25
N ALA A 135 -18.54 -44.04 24.54
CA ALA A 135 -18.25 -45.44 24.73
C ALA A 135 -17.60 -45.72 26.09
N MET A 136 -16.62 -44.89 26.49
CA MET A 136 -15.97 -44.95 27.80
C MET A 136 -16.94 -44.70 28.96
N GLN A 137 -17.87 -43.76 28.82
CA GLN A 137 -18.89 -43.47 29.82
C GLN A 137 -19.79 -44.71 30.04
N ARG A 138 -20.20 -45.39 28.98
CA ARG A 138 -20.95 -46.66 29.08
C ARG A 138 -20.16 -47.78 29.76
N LEU A 139 -18.82 -47.79 29.54
CA LEU A 139 -17.94 -48.72 30.26
C LEU A 139 -17.82 -48.36 31.75
N ASN A 140 -17.83 -47.09 32.10
CA ASN A 140 -17.69 -46.57 33.47
C ASN A 140 -18.97 -46.76 34.29
N ASP A 141 -20.16 -46.74 33.68
CA ASP A 141 -21.47 -47.01 34.31
C ASP A 141 -21.69 -48.47 34.71
N GLY A 142 -20.59 -49.17 35.02
CA GLY A 142 -20.57 -50.57 35.47
C GLY A 142 -19.82 -51.51 34.54
N GLY A 143 -19.52 -51.07 33.31
CA GLY A 143 -18.87 -51.90 32.30
C GLY A 143 -17.40 -52.20 32.60
N SER A 144 -16.65 -51.26 33.19
CA SER A 144 -15.25 -51.46 33.59
C SER A 144 -15.13 -52.45 34.76
N ILE A 145 -16.03 -52.40 35.74
CA ILE A 145 -16.11 -53.36 36.81
C ILE A 145 -16.51 -54.72 36.29
N ALA A 146 -17.51 -54.78 35.39
CA ALA A 146 -17.93 -56.03 34.75
C ALA A 146 -16.78 -56.63 33.90
N LEU A 147 -16.03 -55.80 33.17
CA LEU A 147 -14.87 -56.23 32.38
C LEU A 147 -13.76 -56.77 33.26
N LEU A 148 -13.40 -56.08 34.36
CA LEU A 148 -12.40 -56.53 35.31
C LEU A 148 -12.83 -57.80 36.06
N SER A 149 -14.12 -57.92 36.40
CA SER A 149 -14.68 -59.08 37.05
C SER A 149 -14.82 -60.33 36.15
N SER A 150 -14.80 -60.09 34.81
CA SER A 150 -14.79 -61.23 33.84
C SER A 150 -13.43 -61.85 33.65
N ALA A 151 -12.37 -61.34 34.27
CA ALA A 151 -11.03 -61.87 34.20
C ALA A 151 -11.00 -63.25 34.96
N THR A 152 -10.54 -64.29 34.27
CA THR A 152 -10.48 -65.63 34.78
C THR A 152 -9.17 -65.95 35.52
N ASN A 153 -8.18 -65.06 35.39
CA ASN A 153 -6.89 -65.24 36.09
C ASN A 153 -6.24 -63.82 36.28
N LEU A 154 -5.22 -63.80 37.17
CA LEU A 154 -4.51 -62.52 37.49
C LEU A 154 -3.85 -61.85 36.31
N TYR A 155 -3.36 -62.62 35.34
CA TYR A 155 -2.75 -62.06 34.12
C TYR A 155 -3.77 -61.24 33.28
N GLN A 156 -4.96 -61.80 33.05
CA GLN A 156 -6.04 -61.12 32.36
C GLN A 156 -6.49 -59.87 33.13
N LEU A 157 -6.61 -59.96 34.46
CA LEU A 157 -6.97 -58.76 35.24
C LEU A 157 -5.95 -57.64 35.11
N LEU A 158 -4.64 -58.02 35.24
CA LEU A 158 -3.56 -57.02 35.03
C LEU A 158 -3.57 -56.43 33.59
N THR A 159 -3.76 -57.27 32.58
CA THR A 159 -3.83 -56.84 31.19
C THR A 159 -4.99 -55.87 30.97
N PHE A 160 -6.19 -56.17 31.49
CA PHE A 160 -7.34 -55.27 31.39
C PHE A 160 -7.10 -53.94 32.11
N ALA A 161 -6.51 -53.97 33.32
CA ALA A 161 -6.20 -52.78 34.10
C ALA A 161 -5.18 -51.89 33.34
N THR A 162 -4.09 -52.48 32.81
CA THR A 162 -3.09 -51.78 32.05
C THR A 162 -3.65 -51.20 30.77
N THR A 163 -4.52 -51.92 30.07
CA THR A 163 -5.18 -51.44 28.84
C THR A 163 -6.10 -50.25 29.14
N LEU A 164 -6.89 -50.30 30.21
CA LEU A 164 -7.74 -49.20 30.65
C LEU A 164 -6.90 -47.97 31.00
N ASP A 165 -5.80 -48.14 31.73
CA ASP A 165 -4.88 -47.03 32.05
C ASP A 165 -4.29 -46.40 30.78
N GLN A 166 -3.84 -47.19 29.82
CA GLN A 166 -3.35 -46.71 28.52
C GLN A 166 -4.41 -45.95 27.72
N ILE A 167 -5.67 -46.41 27.77
CA ILE A 167 -6.78 -45.71 27.10
C ILE A 167 -7.04 -44.36 27.77
N VAL A 168 -7.09 -44.29 29.10
CA VAL A 168 -7.28 -43.03 29.84
C VAL A 168 -6.17 -42.03 29.53
N ASN A 169 -4.91 -42.46 29.61
CA ASN A 169 -3.78 -41.59 29.28
C ASN A 169 -3.84 -41.10 27.81
N LYS A 170 -4.20 -42.01 26.89
CA LYS A 170 -4.37 -41.62 25.46
C LYS A 170 -5.52 -40.63 25.23
N ASP A 171 -6.59 -40.75 26.01
CA ASP A 171 -7.72 -39.83 25.94
C ASP A 171 -7.38 -38.45 26.50
N GLU A 172 -6.59 -38.39 27.58
CA GLU A 172 -6.06 -37.15 28.15
C GLU A 172 -5.15 -36.43 27.14
N ASP A 173 -4.18 -37.17 26.54
CA ASP A 173 -3.32 -36.65 25.49
C ASP A 173 -4.12 -36.11 24.30
N THR A 174 -5.17 -36.84 23.88
CA THR A 174 -6.03 -36.42 22.74
C THR A 174 -6.83 -35.18 23.09
N CYS A 175 -7.35 -35.09 24.33
CA CYS A 175 -8.06 -33.90 24.79
C CYS A 175 -7.14 -32.66 24.73
N GLN A 176 -5.94 -32.80 25.27
CA GLN A 176 -4.95 -31.71 25.25
C GLN A 176 -4.54 -31.30 23.83
N GLN A 177 -4.37 -32.25 22.91
CA GLN A 177 -4.10 -31.99 21.52
C GLN A 177 -5.25 -31.21 20.86
N LEU A 178 -6.50 -31.61 21.10
CA LEU A 178 -7.68 -30.92 20.58
C LEU A 178 -7.84 -29.49 21.12
N GLU A 179 -7.52 -29.26 22.40
CA GLU A 179 -7.50 -27.92 23.00
C GLU A 179 -6.46 -27.05 22.34
N ASN A 180 -5.26 -27.56 22.10
CA ASN A 180 -4.19 -26.82 21.42
C ASN A 180 -4.55 -26.51 19.97
N GLU A 181 -5.13 -27.48 19.25
CA GLU A 181 -5.59 -27.29 17.87
C GLU A 181 -6.72 -26.26 17.77
N HIS A 182 -7.63 -26.28 18.73
CA HIS A 182 -8.69 -25.26 18.79
C HIS A 182 -8.11 -23.87 19.00
N ALA A 183 -7.15 -23.73 19.94
CA ALA A 183 -6.50 -22.44 20.19
C ALA A 183 -5.72 -21.94 18.95
N GLU A 184 -5.03 -22.84 18.25
CA GLU A 184 -4.34 -22.50 17.00
C GLU A 184 -5.30 -22.08 15.90
N LEU A 185 -6.44 -22.76 15.75
CA LEU A 185 -7.48 -22.39 14.80
C LEU A 185 -8.08 -21.01 15.08
N GLU A 186 -8.37 -20.70 16.34
CA GLU A 186 -8.88 -19.37 16.72
C GLU A 186 -7.86 -18.28 16.42
N GLN A 187 -6.57 -18.55 16.66
CA GLN A 187 -5.51 -17.61 16.29
C GLN A 187 -5.45 -17.41 14.77
N GLN A 188 -5.47 -18.48 13.98
CA GLN A 188 -5.42 -18.40 12.52
C GLN A 188 -6.63 -17.66 11.94
N ARG A 189 -7.82 -17.83 12.54
CA ARG A 189 -9.01 -17.08 12.19
C ARG A 189 -8.85 -15.59 12.47
N ALA A 190 -8.31 -15.25 13.63
CA ALA A 190 -8.06 -13.85 13.97
C ALA A 190 -7.04 -13.21 13.01
N GLU A 191 -5.99 -13.92 12.63
CA GLU A 191 -4.99 -13.48 11.65
C GLU A 191 -5.61 -13.31 10.26
N LEU A 192 -6.53 -14.19 9.86
CA LEU A 192 -7.25 -14.08 8.60
C LEU A 192 -8.18 -12.87 8.57
N GLU A 193 -8.93 -12.62 9.65
CA GLU A 193 -9.78 -11.43 9.75
C GLU A 193 -8.96 -10.13 9.76
N GLN A 194 -7.79 -10.13 10.40
CA GLN A 194 -6.87 -9.00 10.33
C GLN A 194 -6.36 -8.77 8.89
N ALA A 195 -5.98 -9.83 8.19
CA ALA A 195 -5.53 -9.73 6.81
C ALA A 195 -6.63 -9.19 5.87
N LYS A 196 -7.89 -9.57 6.10
CA LYS A 196 -9.04 -9.01 5.36
C LYS A 196 -9.23 -7.51 5.64
N ALA A 197 -9.13 -7.11 6.91
CA ALA A 197 -9.22 -5.69 7.28
C ALA A 197 -8.08 -4.86 6.67
N ASP A 198 -6.86 -5.41 6.63
CA ASP A 198 -5.71 -4.77 5.99
C ASP A 198 -5.89 -4.64 4.47
N LEU A 199 -6.53 -5.62 3.83
CA LEU A 199 -6.90 -5.55 2.42
C LEU A 199 -7.92 -4.44 2.16
N GLU A 200 -8.99 -4.36 2.96
CA GLU A 200 -10.00 -3.30 2.86
C GLU A 200 -9.37 -1.91 3.02
N ALA A 201 -8.44 -1.75 3.97
CA ALA A 201 -7.71 -0.50 4.15
C ALA A 201 -6.85 -0.15 2.93
N THR A 202 -6.19 -1.14 2.31
CA THR A 202 -5.40 -0.93 1.09
C THR A 202 -6.30 -0.55 -0.10
N GLN A 203 -7.47 -1.16 -0.23
CA GLN A 203 -8.47 -0.81 -1.26
C GLN A 203 -9.01 0.61 -1.08
N ALA A 204 -9.26 1.03 0.17
CA ALA A 204 -9.70 2.40 0.46
C ALA A 204 -8.61 3.44 0.14
N ASP A 205 -7.34 3.13 0.41
CA ASP A 205 -6.20 3.97 0.03
C ASP A 205 -6.09 4.10 -1.50
N LEU A 206 -6.23 2.98 -2.22
CA LEU A 206 -6.27 2.96 -3.69
C LEU A 206 -7.36 3.88 -4.26
N GLU A 207 -8.59 3.79 -3.74
CA GLU A 207 -9.71 4.63 -4.20
C GLU A 207 -9.46 6.10 -3.91
N THR A 208 -8.84 6.40 -2.76
CA THR A 208 -8.42 7.75 -2.41
C THR A 208 -7.39 8.29 -3.42
N GLN A 209 -6.42 7.46 -3.80
CA GLN A 209 -5.41 7.87 -4.78
C GLN A 209 -5.96 7.99 -6.20
N LYS A 210 -6.89 7.13 -6.60
CA LYS A 210 -7.63 7.28 -7.88
C LYS A 210 -8.40 8.59 -7.93
N THR A 211 -9.10 8.93 -6.85
CA THR A 211 -9.82 10.21 -6.74
C THR A 211 -8.86 11.40 -6.81
N ALA A 212 -7.71 11.31 -6.14
CA ALA A 212 -6.67 12.33 -6.19
C ALA A 212 -6.06 12.49 -7.61
N LEU A 213 -5.86 11.38 -8.31
CA LEU A 213 -5.38 11.37 -9.70
C LEU A 213 -6.39 12.03 -10.64
N ASP A 214 -7.67 11.70 -10.51
CA ASP A 214 -8.75 12.32 -11.31
C ASP A 214 -8.84 13.81 -11.02
N GLY A 215 -8.73 14.22 -9.76
CA GLY A 215 -8.67 15.64 -9.37
C GLY A 215 -7.48 16.36 -10.01
N LYS A 216 -6.29 15.76 -9.93
CA LYS A 216 -5.06 16.31 -10.55
C LYS A 216 -5.14 16.35 -12.08
N THR A 217 -5.73 15.35 -12.70
CA THR A 217 -5.93 15.31 -14.15
C THR A 217 -6.87 16.42 -14.61
N ASN A 218 -7.96 16.65 -13.87
CA ASN A 218 -8.89 17.76 -14.15
C ASN A 218 -8.25 19.13 -13.91
N GLU A 219 -7.52 19.31 -12.81
CA GLU A 219 -6.72 20.50 -12.53
C GLU A 219 -5.71 20.77 -13.66
N LEU A 220 -5.03 19.73 -14.12
CA LEU A 220 -4.09 19.83 -15.23
C LEU A 220 -4.79 20.25 -16.53
N ALA A 221 -5.95 19.68 -16.86
CA ALA A 221 -6.69 20.04 -18.06
C ALA A 221 -7.08 21.53 -18.06
N GLN A 222 -7.50 22.05 -16.91
CA GLN A 222 -7.80 23.48 -16.74
C GLN A 222 -6.53 24.34 -16.82
N ASN A 223 -5.46 23.93 -16.10
CA ASN A 223 -4.22 24.67 -16.07
C ASN A 223 -3.47 24.62 -17.41
N ILE A 224 -3.52 23.52 -18.16
CA ILE A 224 -2.96 23.45 -19.52
C ILE A 224 -3.61 24.50 -20.42
N SER A 225 -4.94 24.53 -20.44
CA SER A 225 -5.65 25.50 -21.28
C SER A 225 -5.26 26.95 -20.94
N GLN A 226 -5.15 27.25 -19.65
CA GLN A 226 -4.77 28.60 -19.19
C GLN A 226 -3.28 28.89 -19.40
N THR A 227 -2.42 27.89 -19.19
CA THR A 227 -0.97 27.98 -19.39
C THR A 227 -0.64 28.15 -20.86
N ASP A 228 -1.27 27.39 -21.76
CA ASP A 228 -1.07 27.50 -23.20
C ASP A 228 -1.56 28.86 -23.72
N ALA A 229 -2.67 29.43 -23.18
CA ALA A 229 -3.11 30.77 -23.47
C ALA A 229 -2.11 31.82 -22.97
N ASN A 230 -1.56 31.66 -21.78
CA ASN A 230 -0.55 32.59 -21.23
C ASN A 230 0.78 32.52 -22.00
N ILE A 231 1.21 31.31 -22.39
CA ILE A 231 2.39 31.11 -23.24
C ILE A 231 2.19 31.80 -24.59
N SER A 232 1.04 31.62 -25.21
CA SER A 232 0.71 32.30 -26.50
C SER A 232 0.70 33.81 -26.38
N ALA A 233 0.21 34.36 -25.27
CA ALA A 233 0.24 35.78 -24.98
C ALA A 233 1.68 36.29 -24.76
N ALA A 234 2.50 35.54 -24.05
CA ALA A 234 3.91 35.84 -23.82
C ALA A 234 4.73 35.80 -25.14
N ASP A 235 4.49 34.78 -25.97
CA ASP A 235 5.11 34.69 -27.30
C ASP A 235 4.72 35.90 -28.20
N ALA A 236 3.46 36.31 -28.18
CA ALA A 236 3.01 37.49 -28.90
C ALA A 236 3.70 38.76 -28.37
N GLU A 237 3.88 38.91 -27.09
CA GLU A 237 4.60 40.02 -26.47
C GLU A 237 6.09 40.04 -26.84
N ILE A 238 6.74 38.85 -26.84
CA ILE A 238 8.13 38.70 -27.29
C ILE A 238 8.28 39.14 -28.75
N GLU A 239 7.39 38.71 -29.64
CA GLU A 239 7.44 39.09 -31.05
C GLU A 239 7.16 40.60 -31.26
N ALA A 240 6.21 41.16 -30.49
CA ALA A 240 5.95 42.60 -30.53
C ALA A 240 7.17 43.43 -30.06
N ASN A 241 7.83 42.99 -28.99
CA ASN A 241 9.04 43.63 -28.48
C ASN A 241 10.22 43.50 -29.45
N LYS A 242 10.37 42.35 -30.13
CA LYS A 242 11.37 42.18 -31.18
C LYS A 242 11.11 43.09 -32.38
N ALA A 243 9.85 43.24 -32.82
CA ALA A 243 9.48 44.14 -33.91
C ALA A 243 9.79 45.59 -33.56
N ALA A 244 9.48 46.04 -32.33
CA ALA A 244 9.77 47.39 -31.85
C ALA A 244 11.27 47.69 -31.68
N LEU A 245 12.12 46.68 -31.64
CA LEU A 245 13.58 46.85 -31.59
C LEU A 245 14.23 46.97 -32.96
N ILE A 246 13.51 46.69 -34.04
CA ILE A 246 13.98 46.74 -35.44
C ILE A 246 13.61 48.08 -36.12
N GLU A 247 12.62 48.82 -35.56
CA GLU A 247 12.31 50.20 -35.95
C GLU A 247 13.22 51.19 -35.21
#